data_eac7bf87a134c3bc9bc1aec24c19bebc
#
_entry.id   eac7bf87a134c3bc9bc1aec24c19bebc
#
_cell.length_a   1.000
_cell.length_b   1.000
_cell.length_c   1.000
_cell.angle_alpha   90.00
_cell.angle_beta   90.00
_cell.angle_gamma   90.00
#
_symmetry.space_group_name_H-M   'P 1'
#
loop_
_entity.id
_entity.type
_entity.pdbx_description
1 polymer ?
#
loop_
_entity_poly.entity_id
_entity_poly.type
_entity_poly.pdbx_seq_one_letter_code
_entity_poly.pdbx_strand_id
1 'polypeptide(L)'
;MATRERRPAKASAAPVRRLLEPGRIGPMELRNRIVMPAMDQNTCDEGAITDLTIAHYEARAKGGVGLLILETSAVAWPVGATSIHQPALSDDRFIPGLTRLAEVAHAHGACIVVQA
;
A
#
# COMPACT_ATOMS: atom_id res chain seq x y z
N MET A 1 31.45 -11.65 -47.33
CA MET A 1 30.30 -11.95 -46.45
C MET A 1 30.22 -10.77 -45.46
N ALA A 2 29.23 -9.91 -45.60
CA ALA A 2 29.07 -8.73 -44.72
C ALA A 2 28.17 -9.09 -43.56
N THR A 3 28.71 -9.05 -42.35
CA THR A 3 27.99 -9.28 -41.09
C THR A 3 27.07 -8.09 -40.81
N ARG A 4 25.78 -8.29 -40.91
CA ARG A 4 24.75 -7.31 -40.66
C ARG A 4 24.63 -7.11 -39.14
N GLU A 5 25.24 -6.05 -38.59
CA GLU A 5 25.04 -5.64 -37.21
C GLU A 5 23.55 -5.37 -36.94
N ARG A 6 22.96 -6.13 -36.03
CA ARG A 6 21.60 -5.86 -35.52
C ARG A 6 21.67 -4.64 -34.60
N ARG A 7 21.17 -3.51 -35.05
CA ARG A 7 20.88 -2.37 -34.18
C ARG A 7 19.93 -2.83 -33.06
N PRO A 8 20.25 -2.56 -31.78
CA PRO A 8 19.31 -2.84 -30.69
C PRO A 8 18.04 -2.00 -30.93
N ALA A 9 16.89 -2.65 -30.90
CA ALA A 9 15.60 -1.98 -30.95
C ALA A 9 15.51 -1.02 -29.74
N LYS A 10 15.27 0.26 -29.98
CA LYS A 10 14.93 1.23 -28.92
C LYS A 10 13.69 0.71 -28.21
N ALA A 11 13.84 0.26 -26.97
CA ALA A 11 12.74 -0.06 -26.11
C ALA A 11 11.82 1.17 -26.01
N SER A 12 10.56 1.03 -26.42
CA SER A 12 9.56 2.08 -26.32
C SER A 12 9.32 2.41 -24.85
N ALA A 13 9.82 3.54 -24.39
CA ALA A 13 9.66 4.01 -23.00
C ALA A 13 8.22 4.51 -22.67
N ALA A 14 7.28 4.40 -23.60
CA ALA A 14 5.94 5.00 -23.49
C ALA A 14 5.01 4.36 -22.43
N PRO A 15 4.92 3.04 -22.23
CA PRO A 15 3.96 2.47 -21.26
C PRO A 15 4.39 2.65 -19.80
N VAL A 16 5.69 2.63 -19.50
CA VAL A 16 6.20 2.81 -18.13
C VAL A 16 6.02 4.25 -17.65
N ARG A 17 6.07 5.20 -18.56
CA ARG A 17 5.95 6.62 -18.24
C ARG A 17 4.59 6.98 -17.63
N ARG A 18 3.48 6.44 -18.15
CA ARG A 18 2.13 6.68 -17.62
C ARG A 18 1.93 6.12 -16.21
N LEU A 19 2.54 4.99 -15.89
CA LEU A 19 2.46 4.36 -14.58
C LEU A 19 3.10 5.24 -13.50
N LEU A 20 4.18 5.94 -13.85
CA LEU A 20 4.93 6.79 -12.93
C LEU A 20 4.45 8.25 -12.91
N GLU A 21 3.52 8.64 -13.78
CA GLU A 21 2.88 9.95 -13.73
C GLU A 21 1.98 10.08 -12.49
N PRO A 22 1.84 11.29 -11.93
CA PRO A 22 0.87 11.52 -10.87
C PRO A 22 -0.52 11.03 -11.24
N GLY A 23 -1.22 10.49 -10.26
CA GLY A 23 -2.61 10.04 -10.37
C GLY A 23 -3.52 10.81 -9.44
N ARG A 24 -4.84 10.62 -9.58
CA ARG A 24 -5.83 11.24 -8.72
C ARG A 24 -7.04 10.33 -8.53
N ILE A 25 -7.52 10.24 -7.29
CA ILE A 25 -8.76 9.57 -6.92
C ILE A 25 -9.61 10.56 -6.13
N GLY A 26 -10.66 11.11 -6.74
CA GLY A 26 -11.41 12.22 -6.14
C GLY A 26 -10.46 13.40 -5.81
N PRO A 27 -10.46 13.89 -4.56
CA PRO A 27 -9.56 14.95 -4.13
C PRO A 27 -8.15 14.45 -3.78
N MET A 28 -7.93 13.13 -3.63
CA MET A 28 -6.65 12.55 -3.24
C MET A 28 -5.68 12.51 -4.40
N GLU A 29 -4.54 13.17 -4.26
CA GLU A 29 -3.45 13.17 -5.23
C GLU A 29 -2.44 12.06 -4.88
N LEU A 30 -2.03 11.30 -5.90
CA LEU A 30 -1.07 10.22 -5.81
C LEU A 30 0.20 10.57 -6.57
N ARG A 31 1.37 10.28 -6.00
CA ARG A 31 2.66 10.52 -6.67
C ARG A 31 2.86 9.71 -7.96
N ASN A 32 2.14 8.60 -8.10
CA ASN A 32 2.12 7.75 -9.30
C ASN A 32 0.84 6.89 -9.31
N ARG A 33 0.69 6.03 -10.30
CA ARG A 33 -0.50 5.20 -10.51
C ARG A 33 -0.32 3.75 -10.06
N ILE A 34 0.66 3.49 -9.19
CA ILE A 34 0.90 2.16 -8.62
C ILE A 34 0.11 2.06 -7.33
N VAL A 35 -0.75 1.06 -7.24
CA VAL A 35 -1.60 0.79 -6.09
C VAL A 35 -1.30 -0.61 -5.56
N MET A 36 -1.03 -0.73 -4.26
CA MET A 36 -1.04 -2.00 -3.57
C MET A 36 -2.47 -2.31 -3.12
N PRO A 37 -3.12 -3.35 -3.66
CA PRO A 37 -4.46 -3.73 -3.25
C PRO A 37 -4.47 -4.27 -1.82
N ALA A 38 -5.67 -4.31 -1.22
CA ALA A 38 -5.88 -4.95 0.07
C ALA A 38 -5.60 -6.45 -0.03
N MET A 39 -4.75 -6.95 0.87
CA MET A 39 -4.40 -8.37 0.97
C MET A 39 -4.14 -8.71 2.43
N ASP A 40 -4.86 -9.69 2.97
CA ASP A 40 -4.73 -10.12 4.36
C ASP A 40 -3.32 -10.64 4.64
N GLN A 41 -2.61 -9.97 5.53
CA GLN A 41 -1.25 -10.34 5.96
C GLN A 41 -1.27 -11.16 7.25
N ASN A 42 -2.32 -11.03 8.05
CA ASN A 42 -2.45 -11.66 9.36
C ASN A 42 -1.26 -11.34 10.28
N THR A 43 -0.85 -10.08 10.31
CA THR A 43 0.29 -9.59 11.10
C THR A 43 -0.10 -8.72 12.28
N CYS A 44 -1.40 -8.44 12.45
CA CYS A 44 -1.93 -7.73 13.62
C CYS A 44 -2.03 -8.64 14.83
N ASP A 45 -2.18 -8.06 16.02
CA ASP A 45 -2.38 -8.79 17.26
C ASP A 45 -3.65 -8.30 17.94
N GLU A 46 -4.66 -9.18 18.07
CA GLU A 46 -5.99 -8.87 18.60
C GLU A 46 -6.59 -7.54 18.07
N GLY A 47 -6.51 -7.35 16.76
CA GLY A 47 -7.00 -6.15 16.08
C GLY A 47 -6.01 -4.98 16.06
N ALA A 48 -4.95 -5.01 16.83
CA ALA A 48 -3.97 -3.93 16.91
C ALA A 48 -2.87 -4.06 15.84
N ILE A 49 -2.51 -2.93 15.25
CA ILE A 49 -1.37 -2.82 14.33
C ILE A 49 -0.07 -3.11 15.08
N THR A 50 0.73 -4.04 14.56
CA THR A 50 2.04 -4.42 15.12
C THR A 50 3.20 -3.79 14.36
N ASP A 51 4.41 -3.89 14.91
CA ASP A 51 5.62 -3.48 14.22
C ASP A 51 5.85 -4.27 12.92
N LEU A 52 5.44 -5.53 12.89
CA LEU A 52 5.50 -6.35 11.68
C LEU A 52 4.56 -5.84 10.59
N THR A 53 3.33 -5.46 10.97
CA THR A 53 2.37 -4.83 10.05
C THR A 53 2.95 -3.54 9.48
N ILE A 54 3.49 -2.67 10.35
CA ILE A 54 4.12 -1.40 9.93
C ILE A 54 5.27 -1.65 8.96
N ALA A 55 6.19 -2.56 9.31
CA ALA A 55 7.35 -2.88 8.46
C ALA A 55 6.91 -3.41 7.08
N HIS A 56 5.83 -4.19 7.01
CA HIS A 56 5.28 -4.70 5.77
C HIS A 56 4.82 -3.57 4.84
N TYR A 57 4.02 -2.63 5.34
CA TYR A 57 3.52 -1.50 4.54
C TYR A 57 4.61 -0.47 4.26
N GLU A 58 5.50 -0.22 5.23
CA GLU A 58 6.66 0.67 5.05
C GLU A 58 7.56 0.24 3.89
N ALA A 59 7.86 -1.05 3.80
CA ALA A 59 8.68 -1.59 2.72
C ALA A 59 8.10 -1.28 1.32
N ARG A 60 6.76 -1.32 1.17
CA ARG A 60 6.07 -0.98 -0.07
C ARG A 60 6.06 0.51 -0.33
N ALA A 61 5.84 1.32 0.71
CA ALA A 61 5.92 2.78 0.61
C ALA A 61 7.32 3.23 0.17
N LYS A 62 8.38 2.67 0.79
CA LYS A 62 9.79 2.88 0.39
C LYS A 62 10.06 2.43 -1.06
N GLY A 63 9.42 1.34 -1.49
CA GLY A 63 9.52 0.84 -2.86
C GLY A 63 8.86 1.73 -3.92
N GLY A 64 8.15 2.78 -3.54
CA GLY A 64 7.63 3.78 -4.46
C GLY A 64 6.14 3.67 -4.79
N VAL A 65 5.37 2.81 -4.13
CA VAL A 65 3.91 2.70 -4.31
C VAL A 65 3.24 4.03 -4.02
N GLY A 66 2.31 4.47 -4.88
CA GLY A 66 1.56 5.71 -4.72
C GLY A 66 0.42 5.59 -3.71
N LEU A 67 -0.27 4.44 -3.69
CA LEU A 67 -1.38 4.16 -2.78
C LEU A 67 -1.23 2.76 -2.17
N LEU A 68 -1.40 2.69 -0.86
CA LEU A 68 -1.52 1.46 -0.10
C LEU A 68 -2.99 1.30 0.33
N ILE A 69 -3.55 0.11 0.18
CA ILE A 69 -4.85 -0.23 0.75
C ILE A 69 -4.59 -1.21 1.90
N LEU A 70 -4.83 -0.76 3.13
CA LEU A 70 -4.76 -1.63 4.31
C LEU A 70 -5.76 -2.76 4.15
N GLU A 71 -5.33 -3.95 4.49
CA GLU A 71 -6.11 -5.19 4.42
C GLU A 71 -7.48 -5.08 5.09
N THR A 72 -8.37 -6.03 4.81
CA THR A 72 -9.72 -6.11 5.39
C THR A 72 -9.66 -5.88 6.89
N SER A 73 -10.38 -4.85 7.36
CA SER A 73 -10.34 -4.40 8.75
C SER A 73 -11.71 -4.53 9.40
N ALA A 74 -11.75 -5.10 10.61
CA ALA A 74 -12.99 -5.36 11.32
C ALA A 74 -13.63 -4.07 11.84
N VAL A 75 -14.86 -3.79 11.41
CA VAL A 75 -15.67 -2.65 11.89
C VAL A 75 -16.42 -2.94 13.18
N ALA A 76 -16.38 -4.19 13.65
CA ALA A 76 -16.93 -4.64 14.93
C ALA A 76 -16.03 -5.74 15.51
N TRP A 77 -15.17 -5.38 16.46
CA TRP A 77 -14.25 -6.33 17.09
C TRP A 77 -14.85 -6.95 18.36
N PRO A 78 -14.70 -8.26 18.61
CA PRO A 78 -14.10 -9.28 17.71
C PRO A 78 -15.11 -9.91 16.74
N VAL A 79 -16.39 -9.60 16.85
CA VAL A 79 -17.50 -10.31 16.15
C VAL A 79 -17.42 -10.21 14.64
N GLY A 80 -16.96 -9.08 14.12
CA GLY A 80 -16.82 -8.85 12.69
C GLY A 80 -15.45 -9.24 12.12
N ALA A 81 -14.56 -9.83 12.90
CA ALA A 81 -13.25 -10.25 12.44
C ALA A 81 -13.27 -11.69 11.94
N THR A 82 -12.55 -11.94 10.85
CA THR A 82 -12.31 -13.30 10.32
C THR A 82 -11.09 -13.96 10.96
N SER A 83 -10.21 -13.16 11.60
CA SER A 83 -9.00 -13.61 12.29
C SER A 83 -8.65 -12.63 13.42
N ILE A 84 -8.07 -13.15 14.50
CA ILE A 84 -7.50 -12.32 15.59
C ILE A 84 -6.28 -11.49 15.12
N HIS A 85 -5.71 -11.84 13.98
CA HIS A 85 -4.57 -11.16 13.36
C HIS A 85 -4.96 -10.13 12.31
N GLN A 86 -6.24 -9.82 12.21
CA GLN A 86 -6.80 -8.80 11.31
C GLN A 86 -6.83 -7.43 11.99
N PRO A 87 -6.62 -6.30 11.28
CA PRO A 87 -6.80 -4.97 11.85
C PRO A 87 -8.24 -4.73 12.30
N ALA A 88 -8.42 -3.90 13.32
CA ALA A 88 -9.75 -3.49 13.81
C ALA A 88 -9.87 -1.96 13.84
N LEU A 89 -11.12 -1.49 13.63
CA LEU A 89 -11.45 -0.06 13.52
C LEU A 89 -12.51 0.39 14.55
N SER A 90 -13.03 -0.53 15.35
CA SER A 90 -14.25 -0.33 16.15
C SER A 90 -14.04 0.29 17.52
N ASP A 91 -12.80 0.62 17.91
CA ASP A 91 -12.49 1.12 19.25
C ASP A 91 -11.31 2.08 19.21
N ASP A 92 -11.33 3.10 20.06
CA ASP A 92 -10.29 4.13 20.14
C ASP A 92 -8.90 3.56 20.48
N ARG A 93 -8.82 2.40 21.13
CA ARG A 93 -7.56 1.71 21.43
C ARG A 93 -6.75 1.36 20.18
N PHE A 94 -7.40 1.27 19.01
CA PHE A 94 -6.73 0.94 17.74
C PHE A 94 -6.16 2.17 17.03
N ILE A 95 -6.60 3.40 17.42
CA ILE A 95 -6.17 4.65 16.80
C ILE A 95 -4.65 4.84 16.82
N PRO A 96 -3.91 4.61 17.92
CA PRO A 96 -2.47 4.87 17.95
C PRO A 96 -1.70 4.03 16.91
N GLY A 97 -2.03 2.75 16.75
CA GLY A 97 -1.40 1.88 15.78
C GLY A 97 -1.70 2.29 14.34
N LEU A 98 -2.94 2.65 14.05
CA LEU A 98 -3.38 3.14 12.74
C LEU A 98 -2.73 4.49 12.40
N THR A 99 -2.62 5.39 13.39
CA THR A 99 -1.93 6.67 13.23
C THR A 99 -0.48 6.47 12.85
N ARG A 100 0.24 5.62 13.60
CA ARG A 100 1.64 5.30 13.33
C ARG A 100 1.83 4.68 11.92
N LEU A 101 0.93 3.80 11.51
CA LEU A 101 0.96 3.21 10.18
C LEU A 101 0.79 4.28 9.09
N ALA A 102 -0.16 5.19 9.27
CA ALA A 102 -0.39 6.30 8.33
C ALA A 102 0.81 7.25 8.25
N GLU A 103 1.39 7.63 9.41
CA GLU A 103 2.57 8.48 9.47
C GLU A 103 3.76 7.87 8.73
N VAL A 104 4.01 6.58 8.90
CA VAL A 104 5.09 5.87 8.20
C VAL A 104 4.85 5.83 6.70
N ALA A 105 3.63 5.55 6.24
CA ALA A 105 3.29 5.57 4.82
C ALA A 105 3.51 6.97 4.21
N HIS A 106 3.00 8.01 4.88
CA HIS A 106 3.12 9.40 4.44
C HIS A 106 4.57 9.88 4.43
N ALA A 107 5.41 9.49 5.40
CA ALA A 107 6.83 9.83 5.46
C ALA A 107 7.59 9.36 4.21
N HIS A 108 7.14 8.29 3.57
CA HIS A 108 7.68 7.78 2.30
C HIS A 108 6.88 8.23 1.07
N GLY A 109 5.95 9.18 1.21
CA GLY A 109 5.19 9.77 0.11
C GLY A 109 4.09 8.88 -0.48
N ALA A 110 3.68 7.81 0.20
CA ALA A 110 2.53 6.99 -0.18
C ALA A 110 1.27 7.50 0.53
N CYS A 111 0.14 7.49 -0.18
CA CYS A 111 -1.17 7.57 0.47
C CYS A 111 -1.55 6.19 1.03
N ILE A 112 -2.38 6.17 2.08
CA ILE A 112 -2.93 4.94 2.62
C ILE A 112 -4.43 5.09 2.88
N VAL A 113 -5.19 4.08 2.53
CA VAL A 113 -6.62 3.94 2.81
C VAL A 113 -6.89 2.57 3.41
N VAL A 114 -8.06 2.38 3.99
CA VAL A 114 -8.44 1.11 4.63
C VAL A 114 -9.59 0.45 3.89
N GLN A 115 -9.55 -0.87 3.80
CA GLN A 115 -10.69 -1.69 3.40
C GLN A 115 -11.49 -2.09 4.65
N ALA A 116 -12.72 -1.59 4.80
CA ALA A 116 -13.64 -1.90 5.88
C ALA A 116 -14.82 -2.72 5.39
#